data_d1b1bd7d6158895994e8119def962992
#
_entry.id   d1b1bd7d6158895994e8119def962992
#
_cell.length_a   1.000
_cell.length_b   1.000
_cell.length_c   1.000
_cell.angle_alpha   90.00
_cell.angle_beta   90.00
_cell.angle_gamma   90.00
#
_symmetry.space_group_name_H-M   'P 1'
#
loop_
_entity.id
_entity.type
_entity.pdbx_description
1 polymer ?
#
loop_
_entity_poly.entity_id
_entity_poly.type
_entity_poly.pdbx_seq_one_letter_code
_entity_poly.pdbx_strand_id
1 'polypeptide(L)'
;VPKNVGAEYESVMKETFGVSGDSWKGFEFDSKVMNGSRTRQMTDLVRLLKGLKRRRFLDSARGKPWTSFVPDVRPADVPEYFADFSKTFGHNLCPVAWYFAQVEPDGDVTFCGDFPDYIIGNVRKETFREVWTGEKATRFREKLAKEPLPICNRCCGNFVYGKWQRPDAVEAGVR
;
A
#
# COMPACT_ATOMS: atom_id res chain seq x y z
N VAL A 1 -10.98 -2.79 4.42
CA VAL A 1 -10.86 -1.32 4.51
C VAL A 1 -11.96 -0.80 5.45
N PRO A 2 -11.64 -0.01 6.49
CA PRO A 2 -12.66 0.65 7.30
C PRO A 2 -13.48 1.65 6.48
N LYS A 3 -14.77 1.78 6.79
CA LYS A 3 -15.70 2.64 6.05
C LYS A 3 -15.25 4.11 5.94
N ASN A 4 -14.70 4.67 7.02
CA ASN A 4 -14.19 6.04 7.02
C ASN A 4 -12.99 6.21 6.09
N VAL A 5 -12.08 5.23 6.03
CA VAL A 5 -10.92 5.24 5.13
C VAL A 5 -11.35 5.10 3.67
N GLY A 6 -12.36 4.25 3.41
CA GLY A 6 -12.95 4.11 2.09
C GLY A 6 -13.64 5.38 1.61
N ALA A 7 -14.39 6.04 2.48
CA ALA A 7 -15.03 7.32 2.15
C ALA A 7 -14.01 8.44 1.87
N GLU A 8 -12.91 8.48 2.62
CA GLU A 8 -11.80 9.39 2.36
C GLU A 8 -11.13 9.10 0.99
N TYR A 9 -10.93 7.82 0.68
CA TYR A 9 -10.42 7.41 -0.63
C TYR A 9 -11.34 7.84 -1.77
N GLU A 10 -12.67 7.64 -1.66
CA GLU A 10 -13.64 8.11 -2.65
C GLU A 10 -13.53 9.63 -2.88
N SER A 11 -13.42 10.41 -1.80
CA SER A 11 -13.26 11.88 -1.89
C SER A 11 -11.98 12.24 -2.66
N VAL A 12 -10.85 11.64 -2.29
CA VAL A 12 -9.55 11.86 -2.95
C VAL A 12 -9.60 11.47 -4.43
N MET A 13 -10.20 10.32 -4.77
CA MET A 13 -10.32 9.86 -6.15
C MET A 13 -11.18 10.82 -6.99
N LYS A 14 -12.28 11.28 -6.44
CA LYS A 14 -13.17 12.25 -7.10
C LYS A 14 -12.49 13.60 -7.28
N GLU A 15 -11.89 14.14 -6.23
CA GLU A 15 -11.26 15.47 -6.25
C GLU A 15 -9.98 15.49 -7.12
N THR A 16 -9.15 14.45 -7.01
CA THR A 16 -7.87 14.42 -7.71
C THR A 16 -8.00 13.97 -9.16
N PHE A 17 -8.83 12.96 -9.42
CA PHE A 17 -8.88 12.27 -10.70
C PHE A 17 -10.22 12.37 -11.42
N GLY A 18 -11.29 12.84 -10.75
CA GLY A 18 -12.62 12.96 -11.32
C GLY A 18 -13.32 11.61 -11.54
N VAL A 19 -12.91 10.56 -10.83
CA VAL A 19 -13.45 9.20 -10.95
C VAL A 19 -14.08 8.74 -9.63
N SER A 20 -14.99 7.76 -9.70
CA SER A 20 -15.47 7.07 -8.51
C SER A 20 -14.37 6.16 -7.97
N GLY A 21 -14.24 6.12 -6.64
CA GLY A 21 -13.30 5.24 -5.94
C GLY A 21 -14.03 4.10 -5.23
N ASP A 22 -14.77 3.28 -5.95
CA ASP A 22 -15.71 2.31 -5.38
C ASP A 22 -15.12 0.92 -5.10
N SER A 23 -13.96 0.59 -5.66
CA SER A 23 -13.36 -0.74 -5.57
C SER A 23 -13.09 -1.21 -4.14
N TRP A 24 -12.85 -0.30 -3.21
CA TRP A 24 -12.62 -0.63 -1.79
C TRP A 24 -13.82 -1.32 -1.12
N LYS A 25 -15.04 -1.13 -1.64
CA LYS A 25 -16.26 -1.72 -1.07
C LYS A 25 -16.22 -3.24 -1.04
N GLY A 26 -15.50 -3.87 -1.97
CA GLY A 26 -15.23 -5.30 -1.94
C GLY A 26 -14.37 -5.76 -0.76
N PHE A 27 -13.68 -4.84 -0.11
CA PHE A 27 -12.79 -5.08 1.04
C PHE A 27 -13.28 -4.38 2.32
N GLU A 28 -14.55 -3.92 2.34
CA GLU A 28 -15.11 -3.21 3.49
C GLU A 28 -15.20 -4.13 4.70
N PHE A 29 -14.83 -3.63 5.87
CA PHE A 29 -15.07 -4.27 7.15
C PHE A 29 -15.45 -3.25 8.23
N ASP A 30 -16.28 -3.66 9.19
CA ASP A 30 -16.63 -2.81 10.34
C ASP A 30 -15.44 -2.73 11.31
N SER A 31 -14.86 -1.54 11.41
CA SER A 31 -13.77 -1.26 12.34
C SER A 31 -14.14 -1.47 13.81
N LYS A 32 -15.45 -1.42 14.15
CA LYS A 32 -15.95 -1.73 15.51
C LYS A 32 -15.70 -3.18 15.89
N VAL A 33 -15.74 -4.11 14.92
CA VAL A 33 -15.36 -5.51 15.13
C VAL A 33 -13.91 -5.62 15.59
N MET A 34 -13.07 -4.64 15.27
CA MET A 34 -11.67 -4.57 15.68
C MET A 34 -11.47 -4.11 17.14
N ASN A 35 -12.43 -3.44 17.75
CA ASN A 35 -12.24 -2.74 19.03
C ASN A 35 -12.66 -3.52 20.29
N GLY A 36 -13.49 -4.56 20.21
CA GLY A 36 -14.14 -5.12 21.39
C GLY A 36 -13.44 -6.30 22.08
N SER A 37 -12.88 -7.27 21.35
CA SER A 37 -12.35 -8.51 21.95
C SER A 37 -10.82 -8.63 21.92
N ARG A 38 -10.10 -7.56 21.61
CA ARG A 38 -8.73 -7.64 21.10
C ARG A 38 -7.60 -7.26 22.03
N THR A 39 -7.84 -6.70 23.22
CA THR A 39 -6.70 -6.31 24.09
C THR A 39 -5.85 -7.53 24.44
N ARG A 40 -6.47 -8.67 24.75
CA ARG A 40 -5.74 -9.91 25.05
C ARG A 40 -5.08 -10.49 23.79
N GLN A 41 -5.84 -10.62 22.70
CA GLN A 41 -5.32 -11.11 21.42
C GLN A 41 -4.17 -10.22 20.91
N MET A 42 -4.30 -8.91 21.05
CA MET A 42 -3.26 -7.96 20.65
C MET A 42 -2.01 -8.12 21.50
N THR A 43 -2.15 -8.31 22.83
CA THR A 43 -1.03 -8.58 23.73
C THR A 43 -0.32 -9.87 23.35
N ASP A 44 -1.08 -10.93 23.05
CA ASP A 44 -0.53 -12.21 22.63
C ASP A 44 0.18 -12.12 21.28
N LEU A 45 -0.38 -11.39 20.33
CA LEU A 45 0.26 -11.11 19.03
C LEU A 45 1.60 -10.36 19.20
N VAL A 46 1.60 -9.31 20.02
CA VAL A 46 2.84 -8.54 20.33
C VAL A 46 3.91 -9.45 20.95
N ARG A 47 3.51 -10.30 21.89
CA ARG A 47 4.42 -11.27 22.53
C ARG A 47 4.96 -12.28 21.52
N LEU A 48 4.10 -12.83 20.68
CA LEU A 48 4.47 -13.75 19.60
C LEU A 48 5.47 -13.11 18.64
N LEU A 49 5.18 -11.91 18.15
CA LEU A 49 6.08 -11.19 17.22
C LEU A 49 7.44 -10.88 17.84
N LYS A 50 7.49 -10.49 19.13
CA LYS A 50 8.77 -10.32 19.84
C LYS A 50 9.59 -11.60 19.85
N GLY A 51 8.94 -12.72 20.16
CA GLY A 51 9.57 -14.06 20.16
C GLY A 51 10.09 -14.46 18.77
N LEU A 52 9.27 -14.29 17.74
CA LEU A 52 9.63 -14.62 16.37
C LEU A 52 10.77 -13.75 15.83
N LYS A 53 10.75 -12.43 16.09
CA LYS A 53 11.84 -11.52 15.66
C LYS A 53 13.16 -11.83 16.38
N ARG A 54 13.11 -12.20 17.68
CA ARG A 54 14.30 -12.67 18.40
C ARG A 54 14.84 -13.97 17.82
N ARG A 55 13.94 -14.93 17.55
CA ARG A 55 14.32 -16.22 16.93
C ARG A 55 14.93 -16.01 15.54
N ARG A 56 14.35 -15.17 14.71
CA ARG A 56 14.89 -14.80 13.39
C ARG A 56 16.34 -14.33 13.47
N PHE A 57 16.66 -13.46 14.42
CA PHE A 57 18.04 -13.00 14.64
C PHE A 57 19.00 -14.15 14.99
N LEU A 58 18.59 -15.03 15.90
CA LEU A 58 19.39 -16.19 16.31
C LEU A 58 19.56 -17.22 15.17
N ASP A 59 18.51 -17.46 14.39
CA ASP A 59 18.53 -18.39 13.27
C ASP A 59 19.40 -17.86 12.13
N SER A 60 19.35 -16.57 11.84
CA SER A 60 20.26 -15.93 10.88
C SER A 60 21.72 -16.07 11.27
N ALA A 61 22.06 -15.83 12.56
CA ALA A 61 23.42 -16.02 13.07
C ALA A 61 23.89 -17.48 13.00
N ARG A 62 22.98 -18.43 12.88
CA ARG A 62 23.27 -19.88 12.75
C ARG A 62 23.20 -20.39 11.30
N GLY A 63 23.11 -19.50 10.31
CA GLY A 63 23.01 -19.87 8.89
C GLY A 63 21.69 -20.55 8.51
N LYS A 64 20.62 -20.41 9.30
CA LYS A 64 19.31 -20.95 8.97
C LYS A 64 18.54 -20.04 8.00
N PRO A 65 17.49 -20.56 7.34
CA PRO A 65 16.69 -19.79 6.40
C PRO A 65 16.18 -18.47 6.99
N TRP A 66 16.28 -17.42 6.20
CA TRP A 66 15.78 -16.09 6.56
C TRP A 66 14.25 -16.06 6.60
N THR A 67 13.70 -15.54 7.70
CA THR A 67 12.26 -15.29 7.85
C THR A 67 12.00 -13.78 7.77
N SER A 68 11.15 -13.35 6.84
CA SER A 68 10.68 -11.97 6.74
C SER A 68 9.24 -11.83 7.26
N PHE A 69 8.89 -10.62 7.68
CA PHE A 69 7.53 -10.25 8.05
C PHE A 69 7.05 -9.15 7.11
N VAL A 70 5.84 -9.28 6.63
CA VAL A 70 5.19 -8.25 5.81
C VAL A 70 3.78 -8.01 6.39
N PRO A 71 3.53 -6.81 6.88
CA PRO A 71 4.46 -5.69 7.13
C PRO A 71 5.46 -5.97 8.25
N ASP A 72 6.67 -5.39 8.15
CA ASP A 72 7.67 -5.47 9.23
C ASP A 72 7.47 -4.34 10.25
N VAL A 73 6.31 -4.35 10.89
CA VAL A 73 5.96 -3.40 11.94
C VAL A 73 6.68 -3.77 13.24
N ARG A 74 7.14 -2.76 13.98
CA ARG A 74 7.73 -3.01 15.31
C ARG A 74 6.65 -3.59 16.23
N PRO A 75 6.97 -4.58 17.09
CA PRO A 75 5.98 -5.17 17.99
C PRO A 75 5.24 -4.16 18.88
N ALA A 76 5.91 -3.04 19.23
CA ALA A 76 5.29 -1.97 20.01
C ALA A 76 4.21 -1.19 19.23
N ASP A 77 4.35 -1.12 17.91
CA ASP A 77 3.44 -0.37 17.03
C ASP A 77 2.23 -1.21 16.58
N VAL A 78 2.23 -2.49 16.85
CA VAL A 78 1.15 -3.41 16.39
C VAL A 78 -0.23 -2.99 16.88
N PRO A 79 -0.46 -2.57 18.13
CA PRO A 79 -1.77 -2.07 18.55
C PRO A 79 -2.23 -0.88 17.70
N GLU A 80 -1.34 0.09 17.46
CA GLU A 80 -1.63 1.27 16.67
C GLU A 80 -1.82 0.95 15.19
N TYR A 81 -1.08 -0.02 14.66
CA TYR A 81 -1.24 -0.52 13.29
C TYR A 81 -2.69 -0.98 12.99
N PHE A 82 -3.35 -1.59 13.97
CA PHE A 82 -4.74 -2.04 13.82
C PHE A 82 -5.78 -0.99 14.24
N ALA A 83 -5.40 0.00 15.05
CA ALA A 83 -6.31 1.01 15.57
C ALA A 83 -6.40 2.27 14.69
N ASP A 84 -5.29 2.70 14.10
CA ASP A 84 -5.18 3.96 13.37
C ASP A 84 -4.69 3.75 11.94
N PHE A 85 -5.62 3.76 11.00
CA PHE A 85 -5.35 3.56 9.57
C PHE A 85 -4.70 4.76 8.87
N SER A 86 -4.60 5.92 9.52
CA SER A 86 -3.87 7.08 8.99
C SER A 86 -2.35 6.95 9.13
N LYS A 87 -1.88 6.10 10.02
CA LYS A 87 -0.44 5.90 10.28
C LYS A 87 0.23 5.09 9.18
N THR A 88 1.32 5.59 8.67
CA THR A 88 2.11 4.96 7.58
C THR A 88 3.26 4.09 8.08
N PHE A 89 3.68 4.24 9.34
CA PHE A 89 4.83 3.54 9.93
C PHE A 89 6.12 3.68 9.11
N GLY A 90 6.30 4.85 8.48
CA GLY A 90 7.45 5.15 7.62
C GLY A 90 7.32 4.67 6.17
N HIS A 91 6.20 4.08 5.79
CA HIS A 91 5.91 3.66 4.42
C HIS A 91 5.09 4.74 3.69
N ASN A 92 5.75 5.80 3.28
CA ASN A 92 5.11 7.00 2.74
C ASN A 92 5.07 7.05 1.20
N LEU A 93 5.54 6.00 0.53
CA LEU A 93 5.61 5.93 -0.92
C LEU A 93 5.15 4.55 -1.40
N CYS A 94 4.19 4.52 -2.30
CA CYS A 94 3.88 3.32 -3.07
C CYS A 94 4.62 3.38 -4.41
N PRO A 95 5.64 2.55 -4.65
CA PRO A 95 6.43 2.63 -5.88
C PRO A 95 5.78 1.94 -7.08
N VAL A 96 4.62 1.32 -6.90
CA VAL A 96 3.97 0.47 -7.91
C VAL A 96 3.83 1.16 -9.27
N ALA A 97 3.49 2.44 -9.31
CA ALA A 97 3.27 3.20 -10.54
C ALA A 97 4.54 3.42 -11.39
N TRP A 98 5.73 3.05 -10.89
CA TRP A 98 7.00 3.22 -11.60
C TRP A 98 7.57 1.94 -12.21
N TYR A 99 7.02 0.78 -11.85
CA TYR A 99 7.53 -0.50 -12.37
C TYR A 99 6.46 -1.54 -12.69
N PHE A 100 5.19 -1.28 -12.39
CA PHE A 100 4.10 -2.23 -12.58
C PHE A 100 2.92 -1.56 -13.28
N ALA A 101 2.25 -2.29 -14.15
CA ALA A 101 0.93 -1.99 -14.64
C ALA A 101 0.15 -3.29 -14.83
N GLN A 102 -1.13 -3.25 -14.53
CA GLN A 102 -2.07 -4.33 -14.81
C GLN A 102 -2.86 -3.98 -16.06
N VAL A 103 -2.99 -4.96 -16.95
CA VAL A 103 -3.83 -4.86 -18.15
C VAL A 103 -5.04 -5.76 -17.95
N GLU A 104 -6.21 -5.17 -17.99
CA GLU A 104 -7.48 -5.90 -17.86
C GLU A 104 -7.88 -6.59 -19.17
N PRO A 105 -8.80 -7.59 -19.14
CA PRO A 105 -9.20 -8.32 -20.34
C PRO A 105 -9.79 -7.47 -21.47
N ASP A 106 -10.36 -6.31 -21.15
CA ASP A 106 -10.88 -5.33 -22.12
C ASP A 106 -9.82 -4.37 -22.67
N GLY A 107 -8.57 -4.50 -22.16
CA GLY A 107 -7.42 -3.70 -22.56
C GLY A 107 -7.20 -2.47 -21.71
N ASP A 108 -8.03 -2.19 -20.72
CA ASP A 108 -7.81 -1.10 -19.79
C ASP A 108 -6.55 -1.34 -18.95
N VAL A 109 -5.83 -0.26 -18.66
CA VAL A 109 -4.56 -0.31 -17.93
C VAL A 109 -4.68 0.49 -16.65
N THR A 110 -4.26 -0.11 -15.54
CA THR A 110 -4.17 0.52 -14.22
C THR A 110 -2.82 0.26 -13.57
N PHE A 111 -2.40 1.13 -12.64
CA PHE A 111 -1.22 0.90 -11.81
C PHE A 111 -1.50 0.10 -10.53
N CYS A 112 -2.74 0.07 -10.07
CA CYS A 112 -3.10 -0.62 -8.85
C CYS A 112 -4.06 -1.77 -9.15
N GLY A 113 -3.61 -3.01 -8.92
CA GLY A 113 -4.45 -4.19 -9.13
C GLY A 113 -5.48 -4.41 -8.03
N ASP A 114 -5.22 -3.92 -6.81
CA ASP A 114 -6.16 -4.07 -5.69
C ASP A 114 -7.31 -3.03 -5.76
N PHE A 115 -6.99 -1.82 -6.27
CA PHE A 115 -7.93 -0.70 -6.39
C PHE A 115 -7.83 -0.08 -7.78
N PRO A 116 -8.44 -0.70 -8.80
CA PRO A 116 -8.27 -0.34 -10.20
C PRO A 116 -9.16 0.83 -10.66
N ASP A 117 -9.62 1.68 -9.76
CA ASP A 117 -10.59 2.75 -10.07
C ASP A 117 -10.07 3.80 -11.06
N TYR A 118 -8.74 3.94 -11.19
CA TYR A 118 -8.15 4.91 -12.11
C TYR A 118 -7.51 4.25 -13.31
N ILE A 119 -8.21 4.26 -14.43
CA ILE A 119 -7.74 3.73 -15.71
C ILE A 119 -6.83 4.78 -16.38
N ILE A 120 -5.56 4.42 -16.59
CA ILE A 120 -4.55 5.32 -17.18
C ILE A 120 -4.55 5.32 -18.71
N GLY A 121 -5.15 4.32 -19.36
CA GLY A 121 -5.29 4.19 -20.82
C GLY A 121 -5.79 2.82 -21.21
N ASN A 122 -5.80 2.52 -22.53
CA ASN A 122 -6.26 1.23 -23.04
C ASN A 122 -5.35 0.75 -24.18
N VAL A 123 -4.72 -0.42 -24.01
CA VAL A 123 -3.76 -0.98 -24.98
C VAL A 123 -4.39 -1.48 -26.31
N ARG A 124 -5.70 -1.51 -26.42
CA ARG A 124 -6.38 -1.74 -27.70
C ARG A 124 -6.52 -0.48 -28.55
N LYS A 125 -6.33 0.70 -27.94
CA LYS A 125 -6.49 2.02 -28.58
C LYS A 125 -5.17 2.78 -28.73
N GLU A 126 -4.22 2.51 -27.85
CA GLU A 126 -2.94 3.20 -27.73
C GLU A 126 -1.83 2.17 -27.55
N THR A 127 -0.59 2.52 -27.90
CA THR A 127 0.57 1.68 -27.55
C THR A 127 0.80 1.70 -26.04
N PHE A 128 1.35 0.62 -25.49
CA PHE A 128 1.68 0.59 -24.05
C PHE A 128 2.61 1.76 -23.65
N ARG A 129 3.51 2.19 -24.54
CA ARG A 129 4.39 3.34 -24.28
C ARG A 129 3.57 4.63 -24.11
N GLU A 130 2.61 4.88 -24.99
CA GLU A 130 1.73 6.06 -24.89
C GLU A 130 0.92 6.04 -23.60
N VAL A 131 0.32 4.90 -23.25
CA VAL A 131 -0.37 4.72 -21.97
C VAL A 131 0.56 4.98 -20.79
N TRP A 132 1.75 4.37 -20.79
CA TRP A 132 2.70 4.45 -19.68
C TRP A 132 3.25 5.87 -19.45
N THR A 133 3.47 6.63 -20.52
CA THR A 133 4.02 8.01 -20.47
C THR A 133 2.95 9.08 -20.59
N GLY A 134 1.68 8.69 -20.72
CA GLY A 134 0.55 9.60 -20.91
C GLY A 134 0.24 10.47 -19.70
N GLU A 135 -0.60 11.47 -19.92
CA GLU A 135 -0.97 12.46 -18.90
C GLU A 135 -1.60 11.81 -17.67
N LYS A 136 -2.50 10.85 -17.85
CA LYS A 136 -3.15 10.14 -16.74
C LYS A 136 -2.14 9.37 -15.89
N ALA A 137 -1.20 8.68 -16.52
CA ALA A 137 -0.13 7.96 -15.84
C ALA A 137 0.78 8.91 -15.05
N THR A 138 1.13 10.05 -15.65
CA THR A 138 1.93 11.10 -15.00
C THR A 138 1.19 11.68 -13.81
N ARG A 139 -0.07 12.04 -13.95
CA ARG A 139 -0.91 12.59 -12.86
C ARG A 139 -1.01 11.63 -11.67
N PHE A 140 -1.17 10.32 -11.93
CA PHE A 140 -1.21 9.32 -10.87
C PHE A 140 0.13 9.22 -10.12
N ARG A 141 1.26 9.24 -10.85
CA ARG A 141 2.60 9.26 -10.25
C ARG A 141 2.84 10.50 -9.42
N GLU A 142 2.44 11.68 -9.90
CA GLU A 142 2.56 12.94 -9.16
C GLU A 142 1.77 12.91 -7.84
N LYS A 143 0.57 12.33 -7.83
CA LYS A 143 -0.21 12.15 -6.59
C LYS A 143 0.51 11.22 -5.62
N LEU A 144 0.93 10.03 -6.08
CA LEU A 144 1.63 9.07 -5.23
C LEU A 144 3.01 9.56 -4.77
N ALA A 145 3.66 10.42 -5.55
CA ALA A 145 4.93 11.05 -5.18
C ALA A 145 4.81 12.03 -4.02
N LYS A 146 3.64 12.68 -3.89
CA LYS A 146 3.36 13.60 -2.79
C LYS A 146 2.93 12.85 -1.53
N GLU A 147 1.97 11.96 -1.69
CA GLU A 147 1.41 11.17 -0.58
C GLU A 147 0.70 9.92 -1.13
N PRO A 148 0.72 8.79 -0.41
CA PRO A 148 -0.08 7.63 -0.77
C PRO A 148 -1.58 7.93 -0.66
N LEU A 149 -2.40 7.15 -1.37
CA LEU A 149 -3.85 7.19 -1.18
C LEU A 149 -4.23 6.62 0.20
N PRO A 150 -5.35 7.06 0.82
CA PRO A 150 -5.72 6.63 2.18
C PRO A 150 -5.72 5.12 2.39
N ILE A 151 -6.16 4.35 1.38
CA ILE A 151 -6.15 2.88 1.41
C ILE A 151 -4.76 2.25 1.34
N CYS A 152 -3.76 2.97 0.82
CA CYS A 152 -2.40 2.46 0.67
C CYS A 152 -1.70 2.19 2.02
N ASN A 153 -2.14 2.82 3.10
CA ASN A 153 -1.51 2.70 4.42
C ASN A 153 -1.58 1.29 5.02
N ARG A 154 -2.36 0.39 4.44
CA ARG A 154 -2.46 -1.02 4.85
C ARG A 154 -2.29 -1.98 3.68
N CYS A 155 -1.92 -1.48 2.52
CA CYS A 155 -1.65 -2.29 1.34
C CYS A 155 -0.32 -3.04 1.50
N CYS A 156 -0.33 -4.35 1.18
CA CYS A 156 0.87 -5.18 1.21
C CYS A 156 1.96 -4.65 0.28
N GLY A 157 1.61 -4.12 -0.89
CA GLY A 157 2.56 -3.53 -1.84
C GLY A 157 3.35 -2.38 -1.25
N ASN A 158 2.71 -1.50 -0.47
CA ASN A 158 3.39 -0.41 0.21
C ASN A 158 4.43 -0.91 1.23
N PHE A 159 4.14 -1.99 1.95
CA PHE A 159 5.04 -2.55 2.95
C PHE A 159 6.16 -3.41 2.35
N VAL A 160 5.91 -4.11 1.25
CA VAL A 160 6.93 -4.93 0.57
C VAL A 160 8.02 -4.05 -0.03
N TYR A 161 7.63 -2.93 -0.62
CA TYR A 161 8.52 -2.04 -1.38
C TYR A 161 8.89 -0.75 -0.65
N GLY A 162 8.52 -0.59 0.60
CA GLY A 162 8.63 0.64 1.40
C GLY A 162 10.05 1.19 1.62
N LYS A 163 11.08 0.51 1.14
CA LYS A 163 12.48 1.01 1.10
C LYS A 163 12.91 1.42 -0.30
N TRP A 164 12.02 1.35 -1.27
CA TRP A 164 12.33 1.76 -2.63
C TRP A 164 12.48 3.30 -2.69
N GLN A 165 13.53 3.77 -3.31
CA GLN A 165 13.75 5.20 -3.57
C GLN A 165 13.36 5.50 -5.01
N ARG A 166 12.71 6.63 -5.22
CA ARG A 166 12.38 7.08 -6.57
C ARG A 166 13.68 7.30 -7.37
N PRO A 167 13.71 6.96 -8.66
CA PRO A 167 14.88 7.17 -9.51
C PRO A 167 15.37 8.62 -9.49
N ASP A 168 14.44 9.58 -9.55
CA ASP A 168 14.71 11.02 -9.51
C ASP A 168 15.26 11.51 -8.15
N ALA A 169 14.91 10.85 -7.05
CA ALA A 169 15.45 11.16 -5.74
C ALA A 169 16.91 10.70 -5.57
N VAL A 170 17.32 9.67 -6.30
CA VAL A 170 18.72 9.20 -6.32
C VAL A 170 19.61 10.23 -7.01
N GLU A 171 19.15 10.85 -8.11
CA GLU A 171 19.88 11.90 -8.81
C GLU A 171 19.99 13.20 -7.98
N ALA A 172 19.01 13.47 -7.11
CA ALA A 172 19.02 14.62 -6.21
C ALA A 172 19.92 14.44 -4.97
N GLY A 173 20.63 13.31 -4.81
CA GLY A 173 21.57 13.07 -3.72
C GLY A 173 20.92 12.89 -2.36
N VAL A 174 19.62 12.66 -2.30
CA VAL A 174 18.90 12.33 -1.06
C VAL A 174 19.12 10.84 -0.77
N ARG A 175 20.07 10.57 0.14
CA ARG A 175 20.36 9.23 0.68
C ARG A 175 19.52 8.92 1.91
#